data_f0791d765f410faf2281c3fd97532287
#
_entry.id   f0791d765f410faf2281c3fd97532287
#
_cell.length_a   1.000
_cell.length_b   1.000
_cell.length_c   1.000
_cell.angle_alpha   90.00
_cell.angle_beta   90.00
_cell.angle_gamma   90.00
#
_symmetry.space_group_name_H-M   'P 1'
#
loop_
_entity.id
_entity.type
_entity.pdbx_description
1 polymer ?
#
loop_
_entity_poly.entity_id
_entity_poly.type
_entity_poly.pdbx_seq_one_letter_code
_entity_poly.pdbx_strand_id
1 'polypeptide(L)'
;MTSEPSQSFQIISSLRYDPALPDTVTQQAADSYPRPLTPYYLLPYHQDRLANAARQFNWHKALPTLEQDLDKFHSTLDSFIPDRTKPWRLRIVIEDKATPTAGLVVEANPTPPIDPRQLLLPLADTHPAQTPAWRVYVDIQPTVPSAFTTHKTTAREYYTAARHRAGIMSPQEQAEVLVVNPAGEVMEGSITTPYFRRRGSPASGPEWVTPPLECGGNAGTTRRYALAQGFCTEEVMPAAGLVDGEQCWLSNGVRGFMRGIVVLK
;
A
#
# COMPACT_ATOMS: atom_id res chain seq x y z
N MET A 1 31.86 19.23 -10.41
CA MET A 1 30.97 18.22 -9.83
C MET A 1 30.29 18.87 -8.63
N THR A 2 29.15 19.52 -8.86
CA THR A 2 28.33 20.05 -7.77
C THR A 2 27.52 18.91 -7.22
N SER A 3 27.87 18.46 -6.00
CA SER A 3 27.04 17.52 -5.25
C SER A 3 25.71 18.19 -4.99
N GLU A 4 24.62 17.68 -5.60
CA GLU A 4 23.28 18.04 -5.17
C GLU A 4 23.16 17.77 -3.66
N PRO A 5 22.51 18.66 -2.90
CA PRO A 5 22.27 18.39 -1.50
C PRO A 5 21.43 17.12 -1.41
N SER A 6 21.97 16.08 -0.79
CA SER A 6 21.24 14.84 -0.55
C SER A 6 20.01 15.18 0.30
N GLN A 7 18.85 15.23 -0.32
CA GLN A 7 17.58 15.46 0.37
C GLN A 7 17.44 14.36 1.43
N SER A 8 17.46 14.72 2.71
CA SER A 8 17.32 13.75 3.78
C SER A 8 15.92 13.17 3.72
N PHE A 9 15.82 11.86 3.53
CA PHE A 9 14.55 11.14 3.52
C PHE A 9 14.57 10.01 4.54
N GLN A 10 13.41 9.43 4.78
CA GLN A 10 13.22 8.27 5.66
C GLN A 10 12.51 7.17 4.88
N ILE A 11 12.85 5.92 5.15
CA ILE A 11 12.08 4.77 4.69
C ILE A 11 10.88 4.62 5.64
N ILE A 12 9.69 4.42 5.09
CA ILE A 12 8.47 4.34 5.90
C ILE A 12 7.60 3.14 5.53
N SER A 13 6.82 2.69 6.50
CA SER A 13 5.72 1.77 6.28
C SER A 13 4.51 2.21 7.12
N SER A 14 3.30 2.10 6.56
CA SER A 14 2.06 2.33 7.29
C SER A 14 1.30 1.02 7.38
N LEU A 15 1.05 0.58 8.59
CA LEU A 15 0.53 -0.74 8.96
C LEU A 15 -0.68 -0.56 9.87
N ARG A 16 -1.74 -1.34 9.66
CA ARG A 16 -2.86 -1.43 10.59
C ARG A 16 -2.62 -2.51 11.63
N TYR A 17 -2.81 -2.17 12.89
CA TYR A 17 -3.10 -3.09 13.97
C TYR A 17 -4.62 -3.14 14.14
N ASP A 18 -5.22 -4.33 14.14
CA ASP A 18 -6.65 -4.52 14.36
C ASP A 18 -6.90 -5.78 15.19
N PRO A 19 -7.40 -5.65 16.42
CA PRO A 19 -7.60 -6.80 17.30
C PRO A 19 -8.63 -7.80 16.77
N ALA A 20 -9.54 -7.39 15.88
CA ALA A 20 -10.55 -8.27 15.29
C ALA A 20 -10.04 -9.05 14.07
N LEU A 21 -8.85 -8.70 13.52
CA LEU A 21 -8.34 -9.34 12.32
C LEU A 21 -8.11 -10.85 12.45
N PRO A 22 -7.52 -11.39 13.54
CA PRO A 22 -7.28 -12.82 13.66
C PRO A 22 -8.56 -13.65 13.59
N ASP A 23 -9.60 -13.24 14.30
CA ASP A 23 -10.89 -13.93 14.30
C ASP A 23 -11.56 -13.88 12.93
N THR A 24 -11.53 -12.71 12.28
CA THR A 24 -12.08 -12.53 10.95
C THR A 24 -11.37 -13.40 9.91
N VAL A 25 -10.03 -13.46 9.95
CA VAL A 25 -9.25 -14.33 9.05
C VAL A 25 -9.58 -15.80 9.31
N THR A 26 -9.65 -16.22 10.57
CA THR A 26 -9.96 -17.61 10.94
C THR A 26 -11.32 -18.05 10.40
N GLN A 27 -12.30 -17.13 10.41
CA GLN A 27 -13.65 -17.42 9.95
C GLN A 27 -13.81 -17.39 8.42
N GLN A 28 -13.04 -16.56 7.70
CA GLN A 28 -13.35 -16.25 6.30
C GLN A 28 -12.18 -16.44 5.32
N ALA A 29 -10.95 -16.58 5.79
CA ALA A 29 -9.76 -16.60 4.95
C ALA A 29 -8.61 -17.47 5.51
N ALA A 30 -8.92 -18.49 6.30
CA ALA A 30 -7.93 -19.29 7.02
C ALA A 30 -6.82 -19.86 6.14
N ASP A 31 -7.16 -20.29 4.92
CA ASP A 31 -6.22 -20.93 3.98
C ASP A 31 -5.53 -19.95 3.03
N SER A 32 -6.06 -18.72 2.91
CA SER A 32 -5.60 -17.74 1.93
C SER A 32 -4.89 -16.52 2.52
N TYR A 33 -4.85 -16.42 3.85
CA TYR A 33 -4.18 -15.29 4.51
C TYR A 33 -2.74 -15.64 4.91
N PRO A 34 -1.78 -14.71 4.74
CA PRO A 34 -0.38 -14.94 5.10
C PRO A 34 -0.19 -15.28 6.59
N ARG A 35 0.72 -16.22 6.87
CA ARG A 35 1.08 -16.61 8.23
C ARG A 35 2.37 -15.91 8.69
N PRO A 36 2.59 -15.73 10.00
CA PRO A 36 1.68 -16.08 11.11
C PRO A 36 0.47 -15.13 11.19
N LEU A 37 -0.62 -15.63 11.75
CA LEU A 37 -1.83 -14.84 11.99
C LEU A 37 -1.63 -13.97 13.24
N THR A 38 -1.63 -12.66 13.04
CA THR A 38 -1.44 -11.65 14.09
C THR A 38 -2.44 -10.51 13.90
N PRO A 39 -2.64 -9.65 14.91
CA PRO A 39 -3.45 -8.43 14.75
C PRO A 39 -2.85 -7.40 13.75
N TYR A 40 -1.61 -7.60 13.32
CA TYR A 40 -0.93 -6.71 12.37
C TYR A 40 -1.24 -7.12 10.94
N TYR A 41 -1.91 -6.26 10.21
CA TYR A 41 -2.33 -6.52 8.84
C TYR A 41 -1.13 -6.71 7.90
N LEU A 42 -0.98 -7.93 7.35
CA LEU A 42 0.07 -8.30 6.40
C LEU A 42 1.52 -8.03 6.90
N LEU A 43 1.78 -8.27 8.19
CA LEU A 43 3.06 -7.99 8.85
C LEU A 43 4.30 -8.48 8.08
N PRO A 44 4.34 -9.73 7.56
CA PRO A 44 5.52 -10.21 6.82
C PRO A 44 5.86 -9.34 5.61
N TYR A 45 4.86 -8.90 4.87
CA TYR A 45 5.08 -8.03 3.70
C TYR A 45 5.54 -6.62 4.08
N HIS A 46 5.15 -6.13 5.27
CA HIS A 46 5.64 -4.84 5.78
C HIS A 46 7.10 -4.90 6.18
N GLN A 47 7.51 -5.96 6.89
CA GLN A 47 8.91 -6.18 7.28
C GLN A 47 9.79 -6.30 6.03
N ASP A 48 9.43 -7.17 5.10
CA ASP A 48 10.19 -7.39 3.87
C ASP A 48 10.28 -6.13 3.00
N ARG A 49 9.20 -5.34 2.88
CA ARG A 49 9.24 -4.05 2.15
C ARG A 49 10.23 -3.07 2.76
N LEU A 50 10.31 -2.98 4.09
CA LEU A 50 11.27 -2.12 4.79
C LEU A 50 12.70 -2.60 4.53
N ALA A 51 12.96 -3.91 4.63
CA ALA A 51 14.26 -4.51 4.36
C ALA A 51 14.70 -4.29 2.90
N ASN A 52 13.80 -4.48 1.93
CA ASN A 52 14.08 -4.27 0.52
C ASN A 52 14.42 -2.80 0.22
N ALA A 53 13.70 -1.85 0.83
CA ALA A 53 14.03 -0.44 0.71
C ALA A 53 15.39 -0.11 1.34
N ALA A 54 15.69 -0.67 2.52
CA ALA A 54 16.99 -0.47 3.18
C ALA A 54 18.16 -1.00 2.32
N ARG A 55 17.99 -2.15 1.67
CA ARG A 55 19.00 -2.68 0.71
C ARG A 55 19.17 -1.75 -0.49
N GLN A 56 18.05 -1.30 -1.10
CA GLN A 56 18.06 -0.41 -2.26
C GLN A 56 18.81 0.91 -1.98
N PHE A 57 18.61 1.48 -0.80
CA PHE A 57 19.26 2.74 -0.41
C PHE A 57 20.58 2.56 0.32
N ASN A 58 21.12 1.31 0.39
CA ASN A 58 22.37 0.96 1.08
C ASN A 58 22.38 1.30 2.58
N TRP A 59 21.23 1.23 3.24
CA TRP A 59 21.10 1.44 4.69
C TRP A 59 21.40 0.15 5.46
N HIS A 60 22.60 -0.35 5.31
CA HIS A 60 23.02 -1.66 5.87
C HIS A 60 22.88 -1.76 7.39
N LYS A 61 23.00 -0.64 8.11
CA LYS A 61 22.84 -0.62 9.58
C LYS A 61 21.41 -0.93 10.04
N ALA A 62 20.42 -0.71 9.20
CA ALA A 62 19.01 -1.03 9.51
C ALA A 62 18.68 -2.52 9.29
N LEU A 63 19.43 -3.21 8.44
CA LEU A 63 19.10 -4.58 8.02
C LEU A 63 19.03 -5.58 9.20
N PRO A 64 19.95 -5.60 10.19
CA PRO A 64 19.83 -6.57 11.30
C PRO A 64 18.51 -6.48 12.07
N THR A 65 17.92 -5.27 12.19
CA THR A 65 16.61 -5.09 12.82
C THR A 65 15.47 -5.46 11.90
N LEU A 66 15.60 -5.20 10.59
CA LEU A 66 14.56 -5.46 9.60
C LEU A 66 14.52 -6.91 9.12
N GLU A 67 15.64 -7.63 9.20
CA GLU A 67 15.78 -9.04 8.81
C GLU A 67 15.74 -10.00 10.01
N GLN A 68 15.50 -9.49 11.21
CA GLN A 68 15.30 -10.33 12.38
C GLN A 68 14.09 -11.24 12.19
N ASP A 69 14.02 -12.28 13.04
CA ASP A 69 12.87 -13.16 13.10
C ASP A 69 11.56 -12.38 13.25
N LEU A 70 10.51 -12.83 12.55
CA LEU A 70 9.22 -12.13 12.50
C LEU A 70 8.58 -12.01 13.89
N ASP A 71 8.77 -12.98 14.77
CA ASP A 71 8.23 -12.93 16.13
C ASP A 71 8.92 -11.85 16.98
N LYS A 72 10.22 -11.61 16.75
CA LYS A 72 10.94 -10.51 17.38
C LYS A 72 10.46 -9.16 16.84
N PHE A 73 10.25 -9.07 15.52
CA PHE A 73 9.72 -7.85 14.90
C PHE A 73 8.31 -7.56 15.42
N HIS A 74 7.46 -8.57 15.50
CA HIS A 74 6.13 -8.50 16.10
C HIS A 74 6.20 -7.99 17.55
N SER A 75 7.03 -8.62 18.39
CA SER A 75 7.20 -8.24 19.80
C SER A 75 7.71 -6.81 19.96
N THR A 76 8.56 -6.34 19.03
CA THR A 76 9.01 -4.95 19.02
C THR A 76 7.84 -4.00 18.77
N LEU A 77 6.96 -4.29 17.80
CA LEU A 77 5.80 -3.46 17.50
C LEU A 77 4.77 -3.45 18.65
N ASP A 78 4.63 -4.56 19.34
CA ASP A 78 3.72 -4.71 20.50
C ASP A 78 3.99 -3.68 21.62
N SER A 79 5.25 -3.28 21.80
CA SER A 79 5.65 -2.28 22.78
C SER A 79 5.12 -0.87 22.49
N PHE A 80 4.69 -0.62 21.26
CA PHE A 80 4.17 0.67 20.82
C PHE A 80 2.64 0.74 20.76
N ILE A 81 1.92 -0.37 21.06
CA ILE A 81 0.45 -0.38 21.06
C ILE A 81 -0.08 0.18 22.36
N PRO A 82 -0.75 1.36 22.35
CA PRO A 82 -1.23 1.98 23.59
C PRO A 82 -2.41 1.26 24.23
N ASP A 83 -3.31 0.70 23.40
CA ASP A 83 -4.51 -0.02 23.81
C ASP A 83 -4.78 -1.16 22.82
N ARG A 84 -4.62 -2.39 23.29
CA ARG A 84 -4.76 -3.59 22.46
C ARG A 84 -6.21 -3.93 22.09
N THR A 85 -7.17 -3.23 22.65
CA THR A 85 -8.60 -3.43 22.34
C THR A 85 -9.10 -2.58 21.18
N LYS A 86 -8.26 -1.67 20.66
CA LYS A 86 -8.61 -0.70 19.60
C LYS A 86 -7.73 -0.85 18.37
N PRO A 87 -8.23 -0.47 17.20
CA PRO A 87 -7.41 -0.42 15.99
C PRO A 87 -6.46 0.80 16.02
N TRP A 88 -5.23 0.58 15.51
CA TRP A 88 -4.19 1.61 15.39
C TRP A 88 -3.58 1.62 13.98
N ARG A 89 -3.22 2.80 13.52
CA ARG A 89 -2.33 2.97 12.38
C ARG A 89 -0.92 3.15 12.90
N LEU A 90 -0.06 2.19 12.67
CA LEU A 90 1.37 2.30 12.95
C LEU A 90 2.07 2.94 11.75
N ARG A 91 2.77 4.03 12.00
CA ARG A 91 3.73 4.59 11.06
C ARG A 91 5.13 4.15 11.51
N ILE A 92 5.67 3.19 10.80
CA ILE A 92 7.03 2.69 11.00
C ILE A 92 7.96 3.56 10.16
N VAL A 93 8.99 4.11 10.78
CA VAL A 93 9.99 4.97 10.18
C VAL A 93 11.36 4.37 10.43
N ILE A 94 12.16 4.26 9.39
CA ILE A 94 13.57 3.89 9.47
C ILE A 94 14.39 5.12 9.11
N GLU A 95 15.35 5.46 9.96
CA GLU A 95 16.30 6.54 9.73
C GLU A 95 17.70 5.97 9.51
N ASP A 96 18.49 6.59 8.66
CA ASP A 96 19.90 6.22 8.45
C ASP A 96 20.76 6.75 9.60
N LYS A 97 20.46 6.30 10.82
CA LYS A 97 21.22 6.66 12.04
C LYS A 97 21.76 5.42 12.72
N ALA A 98 22.98 5.52 13.21
CA ALA A 98 23.58 4.50 14.07
C ALA A 98 23.02 4.66 15.49
N THR A 99 21.84 4.12 15.76
CA THR A 99 21.27 4.01 17.12
C THR A 99 21.17 2.55 17.52
N PRO A 100 21.08 2.22 18.83
CA PRO A 100 20.91 0.84 19.28
C PRO A 100 19.67 0.14 18.71
N THR A 101 18.65 0.92 18.31
CA THR A 101 17.40 0.44 17.67
C THR A 101 17.46 0.50 16.14
N ALA A 102 18.66 0.66 15.55
CA ALA A 102 18.88 0.81 14.10
C ALA A 102 17.99 1.90 13.46
N GLY A 103 17.67 2.96 14.21
CA GLY A 103 16.83 4.07 13.75
C GLY A 103 15.35 3.71 13.53
N LEU A 104 14.86 2.61 14.11
CA LEU A 104 13.44 2.24 14.07
C LEU A 104 12.64 3.16 15.02
N VAL A 105 11.72 3.92 14.44
CA VAL A 105 10.74 4.74 15.16
C VAL A 105 9.34 4.27 14.77
N VAL A 106 8.46 4.07 15.75
CA VAL A 106 7.08 3.66 15.51
C VAL A 106 6.14 4.67 16.17
N GLU A 107 5.26 5.25 15.36
CA GLU A 107 4.20 6.15 15.83
C GLU A 107 2.86 5.40 15.75
N ALA A 108 2.21 5.19 16.91
CA ALA A 108 0.86 4.64 16.97
C ALA A 108 -0.16 5.78 16.90
N ASN A 109 -0.90 5.86 15.83
CA ASN A 109 -1.93 6.87 15.60
C ASN A 109 -3.32 6.23 15.70
N PRO A 110 -4.29 6.85 16.39
CA PRO A 110 -5.66 6.38 16.36
C PRO A 110 -6.17 6.26 14.92
N THR A 111 -6.89 5.18 14.64
CA THR A 111 -7.50 5.00 13.32
C THR A 111 -8.98 4.58 13.49
N PRO A 112 -9.87 5.06 12.62
CA PRO A 112 -11.26 4.66 12.70
C PRO A 112 -11.40 3.13 12.60
N PRO A 113 -12.36 2.52 13.34
CA PRO A 113 -12.73 1.15 13.10
C PRO A 113 -13.28 1.01 11.67
N ILE A 114 -13.00 -0.13 11.06
CA ILE A 114 -13.56 -0.53 9.77
C ILE A 114 -14.17 -1.92 9.95
N ASP A 115 -14.98 -2.37 9.01
CA ASP A 115 -15.33 -3.77 8.93
C ASP A 115 -14.05 -4.57 8.63
N PRO A 116 -13.62 -5.50 9.50
CA PRO A 116 -12.37 -6.23 9.29
C PRO A 116 -12.34 -7.06 8.00
N ARG A 117 -13.51 -7.36 7.40
CA ARG A 117 -13.61 -7.99 6.08
C ARG A 117 -13.00 -7.15 4.96
N GLN A 118 -12.89 -5.83 5.13
CA GLN A 118 -12.17 -4.95 4.19
C GLN A 118 -10.67 -5.24 4.14
N LEU A 119 -10.13 -5.91 5.15
CA LEU A 119 -8.71 -6.33 5.19
C LEU A 119 -8.48 -7.64 4.41
N LEU A 120 -9.54 -8.32 4.01
CA LEU A 120 -9.49 -9.52 3.18
C LEU A 120 -9.69 -9.17 1.70
N LEU A 121 -9.40 -10.12 0.82
CA LEU A 121 -9.66 -9.96 -0.61
C LEU A 121 -11.16 -9.74 -0.87
N PRO A 122 -11.53 -8.84 -1.77
CA PRO A 122 -12.92 -8.60 -2.11
C PRO A 122 -13.47 -9.72 -2.99
N LEU A 123 -13.92 -10.78 -2.38
CA LEU A 123 -14.70 -11.83 -3.05
C LEU A 123 -16.16 -11.38 -3.19
N ALA A 124 -16.84 -11.82 -4.24
CA ALA A 124 -18.11 -11.26 -4.70
C ALA A 124 -19.20 -11.10 -3.61
N ASP A 125 -19.20 -11.96 -2.59
CA ASP A 125 -20.24 -12.00 -1.56
C ASP A 125 -19.81 -11.49 -0.17
N THR A 126 -18.55 -11.13 0.02
CA THR A 126 -17.99 -10.87 1.36
C THR A 126 -17.73 -9.40 1.66
N HIS A 127 -17.70 -8.53 0.65
CA HIS A 127 -17.35 -7.13 0.87
C HIS A 127 -18.60 -6.30 1.23
N PRO A 128 -18.54 -5.49 2.30
CA PRO A 128 -19.69 -4.68 2.69
C PRO A 128 -20.06 -3.69 1.59
N ALA A 129 -21.29 -3.79 1.09
CA ALA A 129 -21.83 -2.97 -0.01
C ALA A 129 -22.01 -1.48 0.35
N GLN A 130 -21.77 -1.08 1.60
CA GLN A 130 -22.27 0.17 2.17
C GLN A 130 -21.25 1.30 2.30
N THR A 131 -19.99 1.13 1.92
CA THR A 131 -19.03 2.24 1.92
C THR A 131 -19.12 3.01 0.61
N PRO A 132 -19.26 4.35 0.64
CA PRO A 132 -19.18 5.15 -0.58
C PRO A 132 -17.91 4.85 -1.35
N ALA A 133 -18.01 4.72 -2.68
CA ALA A 133 -16.84 4.48 -3.51
C ALA A 133 -15.93 5.73 -3.52
N TRP A 134 -14.61 5.50 -3.54
CA TRP A 134 -13.62 6.56 -3.68
C TRP A 134 -13.66 7.13 -5.10
N ARG A 135 -13.54 8.43 -5.22
CA ARG A 135 -13.32 9.09 -6.52
C ARG A 135 -11.88 8.89 -6.94
N VAL A 136 -11.65 8.33 -8.12
CA VAL A 136 -10.33 7.98 -8.63
C VAL A 136 -10.02 8.85 -9.83
N TYR A 137 -9.16 9.85 -9.64
CA TYR A 137 -8.70 10.75 -10.68
C TYR A 137 -7.46 10.21 -11.36
N VAL A 138 -7.15 10.73 -12.55
CA VAL A 138 -5.91 10.43 -13.28
C VAL A 138 -5.05 11.69 -13.31
N ASP A 139 -3.77 11.55 -12.95
CA ASP A 139 -2.85 12.68 -13.01
C ASP A 139 -2.59 13.09 -14.47
N ILE A 140 -2.62 14.39 -14.71
CA ILE A 140 -2.38 14.98 -16.03
C ILE A 140 -0.89 15.21 -16.33
N GLN A 141 -0.02 15.06 -15.32
CA GLN A 141 1.43 15.20 -15.48
C GLN A 141 2.12 13.87 -15.22
N PRO A 142 3.04 13.45 -16.10
CA PRO A 142 3.74 12.20 -15.92
C PRO A 142 4.72 12.28 -14.74
N THR A 143 4.81 11.18 -14.00
CA THR A 143 5.80 10.94 -12.95
C THR A 143 6.89 10.01 -13.49
N VAL A 144 8.16 10.44 -13.42
CA VAL A 144 9.29 9.61 -13.84
C VAL A 144 9.55 8.53 -12.79
N PRO A 145 9.58 7.24 -13.17
CA PRO A 145 9.95 6.15 -12.28
C PRO A 145 11.33 6.34 -11.65
N SER A 146 11.45 6.04 -10.37
CA SER A 146 12.69 6.17 -9.61
C SER A 146 12.68 5.25 -8.39
N ALA A 147 13.80 5.15 -7.65
CA ALA A 147 13.83 4.45 -6.37
C ALA A 147 12.82 5.01 -5.36
N PHE A 148 12.43 6.28 -5.48
CA PHE A 148 11.43 6.93 -4.61
C PHE A 148 9.98 6.62 -5.02
N THR A 149 9.71 6.14 -6.22
CA THR A 149 8.40 5.62 -6.60
C THR A 149 8.28 4.12 -6.26
N THR A 150 9.35 3.36 -6.48
CA THR A 150 9.34 1.90 -6.24
C THR A 150 9.48 1.52 -4.75
N HIS A 151 9.99 2.44 -3.91
CA HIS A 151 10.13 2.24 -2.47
C HIS A 151 9.41 3.34 -1.68
N LYS A 152 8.77 2.94 -0.59
CA LYS A 152 7.96 3.85 0.22
C LYS A 152 8.85 4.68 1.16
N THR A 153 9.01 5.96 0.84
CA THR A 153 9.83 6.93 1.60
C THR A 153 9.05 8.18 1.96
N THR A 154 9.68 9.11 2.69
CA THR A 154 9.14 10.46 2.95
C THR A 154 9.35 11.42 1.77
N ALA A 155 10.22 11.12 0.80
CA ALA A 155 10.37 11.87 -0.45
C ALA A 155 9.17 11.56 -1.37
N ARG A 156 8.12 12.38 -1.28
CA ARG A 156 6.80 12.12 -1.89
C ARG A 156 6.23 13.35 -2.59
N GLU A 157 7.07 14.28 -2.98
CA GLU A 157 6.65 15.57 -3.54
C GLU A 157 5.80 15.39 -4.81
N TYR A 158 6.16 14.45 -5.67
CA TYR A 158 5.41 14.12 -6.89
C TYR A 158 4.00 13.57 -6.59
N TYR A 159 3.82 12.72 -5.56
CA TYR A 159 2.48 12.27 -5.14
C TYR A 159 1.67 13.41 -4.53
N THR A 160 2.31 14.27 -3.73
CA THR A 160 1.66 15.45 -3.15
C THR A 160 1.21 16.39 -4.27
N ALA A 161 2.06 16.65 -5.25
CA ALA A 161 1.74 17.48 -6.40
C ALA A 161 0.58 16.90 -7.23
N ALA A 162 0.59 15.57 -7.48
CA ALA A 162 -0.50 14.87 -8.18
C ALA A 162 -1.84 15.03 -7.44
N ARG A 163 -1.85 14.85 -6.11
CA ARG A 163 -3.05 15.07 -5.28
C ARG A 163 -3.55 16.51 -5.37
N HIS A 164 -2.67 17.50 -5.30
CA HIS A 164 -3.02 18.92 -5.47
C HIS A 164 -3.67 19.19 -6.84
N ARG A 165 -3.10 18.66 -7.93
CA ARG A 165 -3.67 18.80 -9.28
C ARG A 165 -5.06 18.17 -9.38
N ALA A 166 -5.28 17.05 -8.69
CA ALA A 166 -6.59 16.40 -8.63
C ALA A 166 -7.59 17.13 -7.70
N GLY A 167 -7.14 18.14 -6.93
CA GLY A 167 -7.96 18.85 -5.96
C GLY A 167 -8.19 18.08 -4.65
N ILE A 168 -7.31 17.11 -4.33
CA ILE A 168 -7.38 16.32 -3.10
C ILE A 168 -6.51 17.00 -2.04
N MET A 169 -7.15 17.66 -1.08
CA MET A 169 -6.48 18.51 -0.10
C MET A 169 -6.18 17.78 1.23
N SER A 170 -6.83 16.64 1.49
CA SER A 170 -6.67 15.89 2.74
C SER A 170 -6.48 14.40 2.49
N PRO A 171 -5.63 13.71 3.26
CA PRO A 171 -5.51 12.25 3.21
C PRO A 171 -6.74 11.51 3.77
N GLN A 172 -7.67 12.22 4.43
CA GLN A 172 -8.95 11.69 4.91
C GLN A 172 -10.03 11.68 3.83
N GLU A 173 -9.87 12.45 2.75
CA GLU A 173 -10.82 12.41 1.65
C GLU A 173 -10.90 11.02 1.02
N GLN A 174 -12.12 10.59 0.70
CA GLN A 174 -12.37 9.38 -0.06
C GLN A 174 -12.10 9.64 -1.55
N ALA A 175 -10.86 9.98 -1.85
CA ALA A 175 -10.38 10.30 -3.17
C ALA A 175 -8.93 9.83 -3.36
N GLU A 176 -8.64 9.38 -4.57
CA GLU A 176 -7.32 8.95 -5.01
C GLU A 176 -6.96 9.60 -6.35
N VAL A 177 -5.67 9.70 -6.63
CA VAL A 177 -5.16 10.07 -7.94
C VAL A 177 -4.16 9.00 -8.41
N LEU A 178 -4.40 8.47 -9.58
CA LEU A 178 -3.49 7.55 -10.27
C LEU A 178 -2.33 8.36 -10.84
N VAL A 179 -1.12 7.96 -10.52
CA VAL A 179 0.08 8.52 -11.14
C VAL A 179 0.42 7.73 -12.39
N VAL A 180 0.89 8.44 -13.42
CA VAL A 180 1.12 7.92 -14.77
C VAL A 180 2.59 8.14 -15.14
N ASN A 181 3.23 7.15 -15.75
CA ASN A 181 4.61 7.28 -16.20
C ASN A 181 4.69 8.04 -17.56
N PRO A 182 5.90 8.40 -18.05
CA PRO A 182 6.07 9.09 -19.32
C PRO A 182 5.57 8.31 -20.56
N ALA A 183 5.38 6.99 -20.46
CA ALA A 183 4.79 6.18 -21.52
C ALA A 183 3.25 6.22 -21.52
N GLY A 184 2.63 6.95 -20.59
CA GLY A 184 1.17 7.03 -20.45
C GLY A 184 0.55 5.84 -19.71
N GLU A 185 1.34 5.07 -18.98
CA GLU A 185 0.90 3.89 -18.25
C GLU A 185 0.64 4.22 -16.77
N VAL A 186 -0.44 3.70 -16.22
CA VAL A 186 -0.72 3.81 -14.78
C VAL A 186 0.37 3.09 -14.00
N MET A 187 0.96 3.79 -13.03
CA MET A 187 1.97 3.24 -12.12
C MET A 187 1.32 2.67 -10.86
N GLU A 188 0.62 3.52 -10.14
CA GLU A 188 -0.09 3.24 -8.89
C GLU A 188 -1.00 4.41 -8.50
N GLY A 189 -1.73 4.32 -7.38
CA GLY A 189 -2.37 5.47 -6.74
C GLY A 189 -1.41 6.21 -5.80
N SER A 190 -1.69 7.47 -5.51
CA SER A 190 -0.82 8.27 -4.64
C SER A 190 -0.60 7.68 -3.24
N ILE A 191 -1.56 6.92 -2.73
CA ILE A 191 -1.50 6.22 -1.44
C ILE A 191 -2.04 4.78 -1.50
N THR A 192 -2.40 4.27 -2.69
CA THR A 192 -3.05 2.97 -2.88
C THR A 192 -2.46 2.21 -4.06
N THR A 193 -2.73 0.91 -4.11
CA THR A 193 -2.62 0.09 -5.32
C THR A 193 -3.98 0.01 -5.99
N PRO A 194 -4.11 0.32 -7.31
CA PRO A 194 -5.36 0.15 -8.05
C PRO A 194 -5.46 -1.25 -8.66
N TYR A 195 -6.71 -1.71 -8.82
CA TYR A 195 -7.05 -2.93 -9.55
C TYR A 195 -8.22 -2.61 -10.49
N PHE A 196 -8.04 -2.91 -11.76
CA PHE A 196 -9.04 -2.67 -12.80
C PHE A 196 -9.62 -3.99 -13.28
N ARG A 197 -10.84 -3.95 -13.80
CA ARG A 197 -11.41 -5.13 -14.44
C ARG A 197 -10.65 -5.43 -15.72
N ARG A 198 -10.26 -6.68 -15.91
CA ARG A 198 -9.57 -7.10 -17.14
C ARG A 198 -10.45 -6.80 -18.35
N ARG A 199 -9.86 -6.25 -19.40
CA ARG A 199 -10.51 -5.99 -20.67
C ARG A 199 -10.24 -7.15 -21.64
N GLY A 200 -11.27 -7.57 -22.38
CA GLY A 200 -11.18 -8.67 -23.32
C GLY A 200 -11.87 -9.95 -22.83
N SER A 201 -11.74 -11.04 -23.61
CA SER A 201 -12.45 -12.28 -23.35
C SER A 201 -11.99 -12.93 -22.04
N PRO A 202 -12.89 -13.38 -21.16
CA PRO A 202 -12.56 -13.96 -19.85
C PRO A 202 -11.99 -15.38 -19.93
N ALA A 203 -11.23 -15.71 -20.96
CA ALA A 203 -10.94 -17.09 -21.33
C ALA A 203 -10.10 -17.88 -20.30
N SER A 204 -9.28 -17.26 -19.47
CA SER A 204 -8.59 -17.93 -18.35
C SER A 204 -7.79 -16.95 -17.49
N GLY A 205 -8.14 -16.79 -16.25
CA GLY A 205 -7.37 -16.03 -15.28
C GLY A 205 -8.23 -15.10 -14.40
N PRO A 206 -7.62 -14.41 -13.43
CA PRO A 206 -8.31 -13.50 -12.55
C PRO A 206 -9.04 -12.39 -13.30
N GLU A 207 -10.20 -11.98 -12.78
CA GLU A 207 -11.02 -10.87 -13.32
C GLU A 207 -10.32 -9.51 -13.20
N TRP A 208 -9.43 -9.37 -12.23
CA TRP A 208 -8.76 -8.12 -11.90
C TRP A 208 -7.31 -8.09 -12.36
N VAL A 209 -6.85 -6.91 -12.75
CA VAL A 209 -5.46 -6.64 -13.12
C VAL A 209 -4.93 -5.43 -12.34
N THR A 210 -3.64 -5.43 -12.05
CA THR A 210 -2.93 -4.33 -11.40
C THR A 210 -1.69 -3.97 -12.22
N PRO A 211 -1.26 -2.69 -12.26
CA PRO A 211 -0.06 -2.31 -13.01
C PRO A 211 1.17 -3.10 -12.56
N PRO A 212 2.02 -3.57 -13.50
CA PRO A 212 3.28 -4.22 -13.18
C PRO A 212 4.28 -3.24 -12.57
N LEU A 213 5.27 -3.75 -11.84
CA LEU A 213 6.28 -2.90 -11.18
C LEU A 213 7.17 -2.16 -12.19
N GLU A 214 7.31 -2.68 -13.39
CA GLU A 214 8.05 -2.08 -14.50
C GLU A 214 7.46 -0.73 -14.92
N CYS A 215 6.16 -0.49 -14.67
CA CYS A 215 5.55 0.84 -14.85
C CYS A 215 6.08 1.86 -13.84
N GLY A 216 6.77 1.44 -12.77
CA GLY A 216 7.45 2.30 -11.80
C GLY A 216 6.75 2.49 -10.47
N GLY A 217 5.64 1.78 -10.23
CA GLY A 217 4.92 1.82 -8.95
C GLY A 217 5.58 1.02 -7.82
N ASN A 218 5.06 1.15 -6.61
CA ASN A 218 5.55 0.51 -5.40
C ASN A 218 5.03 -0.93 -5.26
N ALA A 219 5.90 -1.83 -4.75
CA ALA A 219 5.49 -3.18 -4.35
C ALA A 219 4.64 -3.14 -3.06
N GLY A 220 3.41 -2.65 -3.16
CA GLY A 220 2.47 -2.51 -2.07
C GLY A 220 2.22 -3.83 -1.34
N THR A 221 2.06 -3.79 -0.01
CA THR A 221 1.83 -5.01 0.79
C THR A 221 0.53 -5.73 0.42
N THR A 222 -0.53 -4.96 0.22
CA THR A 222 -1.83 -5.48 -0.26
C THR A 222 -1.78 -5.94 -1.72
N ARG A 223 -0.98 -5.29 -2.57
CA ARG A 223 -0.73 -5.73 -3.95
C ARG A 223 -0.07 -7.12 -3.97
N ARG A 224 0.97 -7.31 -3.18
CA ARG A 224 1.66 -8.61 -3.06
C ARG A 224 0.71 -9.71 -2.55
N TYR A 225 -0.13 -9.38 -1.57
CA TYR A 225 -1.15 -10.30 -1.07
C TYR A 225 -2.16 -10.67 -2.17
N ALA A 226 -2.69 -9.69 -2.90
CA ALA A 226 -3.65 -9.91 -3.98
C ALA A 226 -3.09 -10.80 -5.11
N LEU A 227 -1.84 -10.56 -5.51
CA LEU A 227 -1.13 -11.37 -6.52
C LEU A 227 -0.87 -12.80 -6.02
N ALA A 228 -0.36 -12.95 -4.80
CA ALA A 228 -0.04 -14.24 -4.21
C ALA A 228 -1.27 -15.15 -4.06
N GLN A 229 -2.45 -14.56 -3.88
CA GLN A 229 -3.73 -15.28 -3.76
C GLN A 229 -4.51 -15.40 -5.08
N GLY A 230 -3.93 -14.96 -6.20
CA GLY A 230 -4.57 -15.05 -7.50
C GLY A 230 -5.83 -14.17 -7.65
N PHE A 231 -6.01 -13.16 -6.80
CA PHE A 231 -7.09 -12.17 -6.96
C PHE A 231 -6.90 -11.33 -8.22
N CYS A 232 -5.66 -11.01 -8.55
CA CYS A 232 -5.31 -10.26 -9.74
C CYS A 232 -4.04 -10.81 -10.41
N THR A 233 -3.79 -10.37 -11.64
CA THR A 233 -2.52 -10.53 -12.34
C THR A 233 -1.96 -9.16 -12.73
N GLU A 234 -0.70 -9.12 -13.11
CA GLU A 234 -0.07 -7.91 -13.61
C GLU A 234 -0.42 -7.71 -15.09
N GLU A 235 -0.84 -6.48 -15.44
CA GLU A 235 -1.10 -6.08 -16.81
C GLU A 235 -0.89 -4.56 -16.94
N VAL A 236 -0.21 -4.13 -18.00
CA VAL A 236 -0.02 -2.71 -18.30
C VAL A 236 -1.37 -2.06 -18.56
N MET A 237 -1.67 -0.99 -17.84
CA MET A 237 -2.89 -0.23 -17.97
C MET A 237 -2.60 1.16 -18.54
N PRO A 238 -2.84 1.39 -19.85
CA PRO A 238 -2.74 2.74 -20.43
C PRO A 238 -3.76 3.67 -19.78
N ALA A 239 -3.31 4.84 -19.32
CA ALA A 239 -4.21 5.83 -18.71
C ALA A 239 -5.32 6.29 -19.69
N ALA A 240 -4.99 6.42 -20.98
CA ALA A 240 -5.94 6.74 -22.04
C ALA A 240 -7.01 5.65 -22.26
N GLY A 241 -6.78 4.47 -21.74
CA GLY A 241 -7.74 3.37 -21.80
C GLY A 241 -8.77 3.39 -20.67
N LEU A 242 -8.61 4.20 -19.61
CA LEU A 242 -9.58 4.28 -18.52
C LEU A 242 -10.89 4.92 -18.98
N VAL A 243 -11.99 4.52 -18.36
CA VAL A 243 -13.33 4.98 -18.73
C VAL A 243 -13.98 5.71 -17.55
N ASP A 244 -14.61 6.86 -17.82
CA ASP A 244 -15.36 7.58 -16.78
C ASP A 244 -16.49 6.72 -16.21
N GLY A 245 -16.61 6.71 -14.88
CA GLY A 245 -17.58 5.85 -14.18
C GLY A 245 -17.11 4.38 -14.02
N GLU A 246 -15.97 3.99 -14.53
CA GLU A 246 -15.46 2.62 -14.39
C GLU A 246 -15.20 2.29 -12.91
N GLN A 247 -15.68 1.12 -12.49
CA GLN A 247 -15.44 0.62 -11.14
C GLN A 247 -14.06 -0.03 -11.05
N CYS A 248 -13.36 0.23 -9.96
CA CYS A 248 -12.08 -0.38 -9.64
C CYS A 248 -11.99 -0.70 -8.15
N TRP A 249 -10.99 -1.48 -7.77
CA TRP A 249 -10.58 -1.62 -6.39
C TRP A 249 -9.32 -0.79 -6.13
N LEU A 250 -9.22 -0.29 -4.91
CA LEU A 250 -8.04 0.35 -4.36
C LEU A 250 -7.64 -0.39 -3.10
N SER A 251 -6.34 -0.48 -2.80
CA SER A 251 -5.92 -1.09 -1.54
C SER A 251 -4.69 -0.41 -0.92
N ASN A 252 -4.58 -0.51 0.41
CA ASN A 252 -3.35 -0.18 1.13
C ASN A 252 -3.26 -0.90 2.48
N GLY A 253 -2.09 -0.88 3.10
CA GLY A 253 -1.79 -1.59 4.35
C GLY A 253 -2.48 -1.03 5.61
N VAL A 254 -3.37 -0.04 5.50
CA VAL A 254 -4.12 0.55 6.62
C VAL A 254 -5.63 0.37 6.49
N ARG A 255 -6.15 0.55 5.27
CA ARG A 255 -7.59 0.53 4.98
C ARG A 255 -8.07 -0.77 4.32
N GLY A 256 -7.13 -1.67 3.96
CA GLY A 256 -7.47 -2.86 3.19
C GLY A 256 -7.95 -2.50 1.79
N PHE A 257 -9.01 -3.15 1.32
CA PHE A 257 -9.60 -2.97 0.00
C PHE A 257 -10.79 -2.00 0.03
N MET A 258 -10.81 -1.07 -0.90
CA MET A 258 -11.81 -0.01 -1.01
C MET A 258 -12.35 0.05 -2.43
N ARG A 259 -13.66 0.25 -2.60
CA ARG A 259 -14.25 0.47 -3.93
C ARG A 259 -13.85 1.84 -4.46
N GLY A 260 -13.55 1.93 -5.74
CA GLY A 260 -13.26 3.15 -6.46
C GLY A 260 -14.13 3.30 -7.71
N ILE A 261 -14.32 4.55 -8.13
CA ILE A 261 -14.95 4.91 -9.40
C ILE A 261 -14.03 5.91 -10.08
N VAL A 262 -13.62 5.61 -11.30
CA VAL A 262 -12.80 6.49 -12.13
C VAL A 262 -13.60 7.73 -12.48
N VAL A 263 -12.97 8.90 -12.35
CA VAL A 263 -13.55 10.21 -12.70
C VAL A 263 -12.59 10.89 -13.66
N LEU A 264 -12.95 10.96 -14.92
CA LEU A 264 -12.22 11.68 -15.94
C LEU A 264 -12.77 13.11 -16.02
N LYS A 265 -11.85 14.08 -16.12
CA LYS A 265 -12.19 15.52 -16.27
C LYS A 265 -12.03 15.96 -17.70
#